data_5e5b3cf1abbc9b2420a254c75d941d04
#
_entry.id   5e5b3cf1abbc9b2420a254c75d941d04
#
_cell.length_a   1.000
_cell.length_b   1.000
_cell.length_c   1.000
_cell.angle_alpha   90.00
_cell.angle_beta   90.00
_cell.angle_gamma   90.00
#
_symmetry.space_group_name_H-M   'P 1'
#
loop_
_entity.id
_entity.type
_entity.pdbx_description
1 polymer ?
#
loop_
_entity_poly.entity_id
_entity_poly.type
_entity_poly.pdbx_seq_one_letter_code
_entity_poly.pdbx_strand_id
1 'polypeptide(L)'
;MHFNPRDVLASIQSDFQGTKISKPLMTILCRMYESSQRRQVAAGNRFELTFDEYLALITKARRQRMESELKAGTFKRFMESTTGYVLTWKDRPSKAGGVLNGETAVFVNREQSRRNQHFKKGDRHTQASKDAIALARTGTKHSEETKERIKQANTGQTRSDETKAKISAARKGRVMSAETKAKMAEKRAAYWAAKRAATI
;
A
#
# COMPACT_ATOMS: atom_id res chain seq x y z
N MET A 1 19.54 -11.87 -24.78
CA MET A 1 19.70 -10.89 -25.87
C MET A 1 20.04 -9.54 -25.23
N HIS A 2 21.22 -8.98 -25.54
CA HIS A 2 21.60 -7.64 -25.11
C HIS A 2 20.78 -6.63 -25.95
N PHE A 3 19.91 -5.90 -25.30
CA PHE A 3 19.16 -4.81 -25.89
C PHE A 3 20.11 -3.64 -26.14
N ASN A 4 20.35 -3.32 -27.41
CA ASN A 4 21.16 -2.18 -27.78
C ASN A 4 20.24 -1.01 -28.13
N PRO A 5 20.19 0.06 -27.33
CA PRO A 5 19.32 1.21 -27.57
C PRO A 5 19.53 1.91 -28.90
N ARG A 6 20.74 1.74 -29.50
CA ARG A 6 21.09 2.36 -30.78
C ARG A 6 20.42 1.68 -31.98
N ASP A 7 20.22 0.35 -31.88
CA ASP A 7 19.59 -0.42 -32.97
C ASP A 7 18.08 -0.16 -33.01
N VAL A 8 17.48 0.06 -31.85
CA VAL A 8 16.05 0.45 -31.70
C VAL A 8 15.84 1.88 -32.24
N LEU A 9 16.75 2.80 -32.00
CA LEU A 9 16.67 4.17 -32.55
C LEU A 9 16.73 4.22 -34.08
N ALA A 10 17.35 3.25 -34.70
CA ALA A 10 17.45 3.15 -36.16
C ALA A 10 16.15 2.57 -36.78
N SER A 11 15.46 1.67 -36.09
CA SER A 11 14.25 1.00 -36.59
C SER A 11 12.94 1.75 -36.30
N ILE A 12 12.90 2.63 -35.31
CA ILE A 12 11.67 3.37 -34.91
C ILE A 12 11.65 4.75 -35.62
N GLN A 13 11.66 4.77 -36.94
CA GLN A 13 11.19 5.92 -37.72
C GLN A 13 9.69 5.86 -38.02
N SER A 14 8.99 4.84 -37.53
CA SER A 14 7.58 4.63 -37.80
C SER A 14 6.70 5.40 -36.79
N ASP A 15 5.63 5.98 -37.31
CA ASP A 15 4.58 6.66 -36.57
C ASP A 15 3.93 5.75 -35.53
N PHE A 16 4.40 5.78 -34.31
CA PHE A 16 3.74 5.07 -33.23
C PHE A 16 2.46 5.84 -32.86
N GLN A 17 1.32 5.31 -33.22
CA GLN A 17 -0.01 5.94 -33.03
C GLN A 17 -0.11 7.36 -33.63
N GLY A 18 0.49 7.60 -34.79
CA GLY A 18 0.34 8.85 -35.55
C GLY A 18 0.99 10.10 -34.92
N THR A 19 1.88 9.96 -33.94
CA THR A 19 2.59 11.09 -33.35
C THR A 19 4.07 10.81 -33.27
N LYS A 20 4.87 11.51 -34.08
CA LYS A 20 6.34 11.42 -34.04
C LYS A 20 6.86 11.81 -32.65
N ILE A 21 7.69 10.97 -32.08
CA ILE A 21 8.43 11.26 -30.85
C ILE A 21 9.77 11.87 -31.26
N SER A 22 10.15 13.00 -30.64
CA SER A 22 11.47 13.60 -30.95
C SER A 22 12.60 12.70 -30.48
N LYS A 23 13.74 12.73 -31.21
CA LYS A 23 14.93 11.96 -30.84
C LYS A 23 15.38 12.22 -29.39
N PRO A 24 15.41 13.48 -28.88
CA PRO A 24 15.74 13.71 -27.46
C PRO A 24 14.78 13.04 -26.50
N LEU A 25 13.46 13.12 -26.73
CA LEU A 25 12.47 12.47 -25.85
C LEU A 25 12.59 10.95 -25.93
N MET A 26 12.79 10.38 -27.11
CA MET A 26 13.00 8.94 -27.26
C MET A 26 14.20 8.44 -26.45
N THR A 27 15.32 9.14 -26.52
CA THR A 27 16.53 8.82 -25.72
C THR A 27 16.23 8.82 -24.22
N ILE A 28 15.44 9.79 -23.76
CA ILE A 28 15.03 9.87 -22.35
C ILE A 28 14.12 8.69 -21.99
N LEU A 29 13.14 8.36 -22.82
CA LEU A 29 12.22 7.24 -22.59
C LEU A 29 12.94 5.89 -22.53
N CYS A 30 13.93 5.65 -23.40
CA CYS A 30 14.79 4.47 -23.31
C CYS A 30 15.49 4.37 -21.95
N ARG A 31 16.13 5.45 -21.49
CA ARG A 31 16.79 5.50 -20.17
C ARG A 31 15.81 5.28 -19.01
N MET A 32 14.61 5.82 -19.11
CA MET A 32 13.56 5.64 -18.10
C MET A 32 13.08 4.17 -18.05
N TYR A 33 12.93 3.55 -19.22
CA TYR A 33 12.56 2.13 -19.33
C TYR A 33 13.64 1.24 -18.69
N GLU A 34 14.90 1.37 -19.09
CA GLU A 34 16.02 0.61 -18.54
C GLU A 34 16.17 0.82 -17.01
N SER A 35 16.04 2.07 -16.55
CA SER A 35 16.08 2.37 -15.12
C SER A 35 14.93 1.70 -14.37
N SER A 36 13.75 1.62 -14.99
CA SER A 36 12.60 0.94 -14.41
C SER A 36 12.81 -0.57 -14.35
N GLN A 37 13.33 -1.16 -15.42
CA GLN A 37 13.68 -2.57 -15.47
C GLN A 37 14.68 -2.94 -14.36
N ARG A 38 15.79 -2.21 -14.27
CA ARG A 38 16.80 -2.43 -13.22
C ARG A 38 16.20 -2.35 -11.80
N ARG A 39 15.35 -1.37 -11.53
CA ARG A 39 14.71 -1.22 -10.22
C ARG A 39 13.75 -2.37 -9.90
N GLN A 40 12.99 -2.85 -10.88
CA GLN A 40 12.05 -3.95 -10.65
C GLN A 40 12.79 -5.27 -10.41
N VAL A 41 13.81 -5.55 -11.20
CA VAL A 41 14.67 -6.74 -11.04
C VAL A 41 15.39 -6.70 -9.68
N ALA A 42 15.95 -5.56 -9.30
CA ALA A 42 16.59 -5.39 -7.98
C ALA A 42 15.61 -5.55 -6.81
N ALA A 43 14.33 -5.27 -7.03
CA ALA A 43 13.26 -5.51 -6.04
C ALA A 43 12.72 -6.97 -6.04
N GLY A 44 13.31 -7.87 -6.84
CA GLY A 44 12.90 -9.27 -6.95
C GLY A 44 11.67 -9.50 -7.84
N ASN A 45 11.25 -8.50 -8.60
CA ASN A 45 10.12 -8.62 -9.52
C ASN A 45 10.57 -9.09 -10.90
N ARG A 46 9.71 -9.82 -11.61
CA ARG A 46 9.89 -10.16 -13.01
C ARG A 46 9.47 -8.97 -13.88
N PHE A 47 10.33 -8.56 -14.81
CA PHE A 47 10.07 -7.48 -15.75
C PHE A 47 9.89 -8.08 -17.14
N GLU A 48 8.64 -8.22 -17.57
CA GLU A 48 8.24 -8.83 -18.84
C GLU A 48 7.67 -7.80 -19.84
N LEU A 49 7.70 -6.51 -19.48
CA LEU A 49 7.25 -5.42 -20.32
C LEU A 49 8.26 -5.18 -21.44
N THR A 50 7.84 -5.26 -22.70
CA THR A 50 8.65 -4.88 -23.84
C THR A 50 8.73 -3.35 -23.98
N PHE A 51 9.71 -2.85 -24.75
CA PHE A 51 9.82 -1.40 -24.96
C PHE A 51 8.65 -0.84 -25.75
N ASP A 52 8.11 -1.59 -26.72
CA ASP A 52 6.94 -1.20 -27.49
C ASP A 52 5.68 -1.11 -26.62
N GLU A 53 5.46 -2.09 -25.77
CA GLU A 53 4.37 -2.03 -24.77
C GLU A 53 4.55 -0.84 -23.82
N TYR A 54 5.78 -0.57 -23.37
CA TYR A 54 6.07 0.62 -22.56
C TYR A 54 5.69 1.91 -23.27
N LEU A 55 6.04 2.07 -24.55
CA LEU A 55 5.66 3.22 -25.35
C LEU A 55 4.14 3.31 -25.54
N ALA A 56 3.45 2.16 -25.68
CA ALA A 56 1.99 2.11 -25.78
C ALA A 56 1.27 2.60 -24.52
N LEU A 57 1.86 2.42 -23.34
CA LEU A 57 1.32 2.97 -22.09
C LEU A 57 1.36 4.50 -22.00
N ILE A 58 2.18 5.13 -22.85
CA ILE A 58 2.36 6.59 -22.87
C ILE A 58 1.36 7.21 -23.85
N THR A 59 0.26 7.75 -23.34
CA THR A 59 -0.78 8.39 -24.16
C THR A 59 -0.24 9.58 -24.94
N LYS A 60 -0.89 9.91 -26.07
CA LYS A 60 -0.56 11.07 -26.91
C LYS A 60 -0.43 12.36 -26.07
N ALA A 61 -1.39 12.62 -25.19
CA ALA A 61 -1.38 13.80 -24.33
C ALA A 61 -0.16 13.87 -23.40
N ARG A 62 0.26 12.72 -22.83
CA ARG A 62 1.44 12.64 -21.97
C ARG A 62 2.72 12.89 -22.77
N ARG A 63 2.81 12.36 -23.99
CA ARG A 63 3.94 12.61 -24.90
C ARG A 63 4.04 14.08 -25.26
N GLN A 64 2.93 14.70 -25.66
CA GLN A 64 2.89 16.13 -25.99
C GLN A 64 3.32 17.00 -24.79
N ARG A 65 2.87 16.65 -23.59
CA ARG A 65 3.29 17.36 -22.38
C ARG A 65 4.80 17.22 -22.15
N MET A 66 5.35 16.03 -22.25
CA MET A 66 6.79 15.81 -22.10
C MET A 66 7.61 16.56 -23.16
N GLU A 67 7.15 16.59 -24.41
CA GLU A 67 7.78 17.36 -25.49
C GLU A 67 7.76 18.87 -25.19
N SER A 68 6.63 19.39 -24.68
CA SER A 68 6.50 20.79 -24.30
C SER A 68 7.48 21.15 -23.18
N GLU A 69 7.56 20.33 -22.13
CA GLU A 69 8.49 20.57 -21.02
C GLU A 69 9.95 20.45 -21.45
N LEU A 70 10.25 19.56 -22.42
CA LEU A 70 11.58 19.41 -22.97
C LEU A 70 12.00 20.64 -23.78
N LYS A 71 11.09 21.16 -24.62
CA LYS A 71 11.32 22.40 -25.38
C LYS A 71 11.49 23.62 -24.47
N ALA A 72 10.77 23.67 -23.36
CA ALA A 72 10.86 24.73 -22.37
C ALA A 72 12.11 24.64 -21.46
N GLY A 73 12.90 23.57 -21.55
CA GLY A 73 14.04 23.34 -20.66
C GLY A 73 13.66 22.97 -19.20
N THR A 74 12.38 22.73 -18.93
CA THR A 74 11.85 22.46 -17.59
C THR A 74 11.62 20.97 -17.32
N PHE A 75 11.97 20.11 -18.25
CA PHE A 75 11.69 18.67 -18.22
C PHE A 75 12.15 17.99 -16.92
N LYS A 76 13.37 18.25 -16.45
CA LYS A 76 13.90 17.64 -15.22
C LYS A 76 13.02 18.01 -14.02
N ARG A 77 12.78 19.30 -13.83
CA ARG A 77 11.92 19.83 -12.74
C ARG A 77 10.50 19.24 -12.80
N PHE A 78 9.92 19.16 -14.01
CA PHE A 78 8.62 18.53 -14.24
C PHE A 78 8.63 17.06 -13.81
N MET A 79 9.60 16.27 -14.27
CA MET A 79 9.67 14.83 -13.96
C MET A 79 9.94 14.52 -12.48
N GLU A 80 10.58 15.43 -11.75
CA GLU A 80 10.79 15.33 -10.30
C GLU A 80 9.57 15.74 -9.49
N SER A 81 8.65 16.51 -10.06
CA SER A 81 7.43 16.98 -9.40
C SER A 81 6.39 15.86 -9.18
N THR A 82 5.34 16.16 -8.42
CA THR A 82 4.20 15.25 -8.22
C THR A 82 3.42 14.98 -9.51
N THR A 83 3.46 15.91 -10.46
CA THR A 83 2.82 15.80 -11.79
C THR A 83 3.69 15.06 -12.80
N GLY A 84 4.98 14.85 -12.52
CA GLY A 84 5.91 14.09 -13.37
C GLY A 84 5.49 12.64 -13.50
N TYR A 85 5.77 12.04 -14.65
CA TYR A 85 5.32 10.69 -14.98
C TYR A 85 6.29 9.60 -14.53
N VAL A 86 5.73 8.44 -14.19
CA VAL A 86 6.48 7.25 -13.81
C VAL A 86 5.82 5.99 -14.34
N LEU A 87 6.61 4.99 -14.70
CA LEU A 87 6.15 3.62 -14.90
C LEU A 87 5.96 2.98 -13.52
N THR A 88 4.78 2.45 -13.28
CA THR A 88 4.40 1.85 -11.99
C THR A 88 3.38 0.74 -12.18
N TRP A 89 3.04 0.07 -11.11
CA TRP A 89 2.00 -0.93 -11.05
C TRP A 89 0.60 -0.29 -11.16
N LYS A 90 -0.30 -0.95 -11.90
CA LYS A 90 -1.69 -0.53 -12.04
C LYS A 90 -2.41 -0.45 -10.71
N ASP A 91 -2.16 -1.43 -9.85
CA ASP A 91 -2.75 -1.54 -8.52
C ASP A 91 -1.89 -2.42 -7.59
N ARG A 92 -2.32 -2.59 -6.35
CA ARG A 92 -1.62 -3.42 -5.36
C ARG A 92 -1.64 -4.92 -5.67
N PRO A 93 -2.75 -5.53 -6.11
CA PRO A 93 -2.75 -6.93 -6.53
C PRO A 93 -1.74 -7.22 -7.63
N SER A 94 -1.65 -6.38 -8.65
CA SER A 94 -0.65 -6.49 -9.72
C SER A 94 0.78 -6.46 -9.17
N LYS A 95 1.05 -5.55 -8.21
CA LYS A 95 2.36 -5.50 -7.54
C LYS A 95 2.64 -6.75 -6.72
N ALA A 96 1.65 -7.28 -6.01
CA ALA A 96 1.79 -8.50 -5.22
C ALA A 96 2.07 -9.75 -6.09
N GLY A 97 1.59 -9.75 -7.33
CA GLY A 97 1.89 -10.79 -8.33
C GLY A 97 3.34 -10.79 -8.81
N GLY A 98 4.07 -9.69 -8.64
CA GLY A 98 5.51 -9.60 -8.90
C GLY A 98 5.91 -9.66 -10.37
N VAL A 99 4.97 -9.56 -11.31
CA VAL A 99 5.24 -9.57 -12.76
C VAL A 99 4.77 -8.26 -13.39
N LEU A 100 5.72 -7.43 -13.83
CA LEU A 100 5.43 -6.17 -14.52
C LEU A 100 5.43 -6.39 -16.04
N ASN A 101 4.24 -6.35 -16.63
CA ASN A 101 3.98 -6.52 -18.07
C ASN A 101 2.95 -5.50 -18.57
N GLY A 102 2.50 -5.60 -19.82
CA GLY A 102 1.53 -4.67 -20.42
C GLY A 102 0.19 -4.57 -19.70
N GLU A 103 -0.25 -5.60 -18.98
CA GLU A 103 -1.52 -5.64 -18.26
C GLU A 103 -1.42 -5.07 -16.84
N THR A 104 -0.29 -5.27 -16.19
CA THR A 104 -0.03 -4.92 -14.79
C THR A 104 0.67 -3.57 -14.62
N ALA A 105 1.28 -3.06 -15.69
CA ALA A 105 1.98 -1.78 -15.72
C ALA A 105 1.06 -0.62 -16.14
N VAL A 106 1.36 0.57 -15.62
CA VAL A 106 0.77 1.84 -16.10
C VAL A 106 1.82 2.94 -16.08
N PHE A 107 1.68 3.88 -17.01
CA PHE A 107 2.51 5.08 -17.04
C PHE A 107 1.66 6.29 -16.64
N VAL A 108 1.79 6.75 -15.40
CA VAL A 108 0.93 7.77 -14.78
C VAL A 108 1.76 8.79 -14.03
N ASN A 109 1.13 9.90 -13.59
CA ASN A 109 1.83 10.85 -12.73
C ASN A 109 2.12 10.25 -11.34
N ARG A 110 3.08 10.84 -10.63
CA ARG A 110 3.54 10.34 -9.32
C ARG A 110 2.43 10.33 -8.27
N GLU A 111 1.53 11.31 -8.32
CA GLU A 111 0.39 11.36 -7.40
C GLU A 111 -0.57 10.19 -7.65
N GLN A 112 -0.93 9.94 -8.90
CA GLN A 112 -1.76 8.79 -9.27
C GLN A 112 -1.07 7.47 -8.93
N SER A 113 0.24 7.36 -9.16
CA SER A 113 1.03 6.20 -8.76
C SER A 113 0.92 5.91 -7.26
N ARG A 114 1.01 6.95 -6.41
CA ARG A 114 0.81 6.80 -4.96
C ARG A 114 -0.61 6.32 -4.66
N ARG A 115 -1.64 6.93 -5.25
CA ARG A 115 -3.05 6.52 -5.06
C ARG A 115 -3.29 5.06 -5.46
N ASN A 116 -2.68 4.59 -6.54
CA ASN A 116 -2.79 3.21 -7.00
C ASN A 116 -2.21 2.21 -6.00
N GLN A 117 -1.22 2.63 -5.20
CA GLN A 117 -0.54 1.80 -4.20
C GLN A 117 -1.15 1.92 -2.78
N HIS A 118 -2.07 2.87 -2.55
CA HIS A 118 -2.75 2.99 -1.26
C HIS A 118 -3.76 1.86 -1.03
N PHE A 119 -3.98 1.54 0.23
CA PHE A 119 -5.05 0.64 0.65
C PHE A 119 -6.41 1.24 0.29
N LYS A 120 -7.26 0.44 -0.33
CA LYS A 120 -8.65 0.78 -0.62
C LYS A 120 -9.56 0.06 0.37
N LYS A 121 -10.81 0.51 0.47
CA LYS A 121 -11.82 -0.19 1.28
C LYS A 121 -11.95 -1.64 0.78
N GLY A 122 -11.77 -2.59 1.69
CA GLY A 122 -11.77 -4.03 1.37
C GLY A 122 -10.39 -4.67 1.22
N ASP A 123 -9.32 -3.89 1.03
CA ASP A 123 -7.97 -4.42 0.99
C ASP A 123 -7.58 -4.99 2.36
N ARG A 124 -6.87 -6.11 2.33
CA ARG A 124 -6.34 -6.75 3.54
C ARG A 124 -4.82 -6.78 3.51
N HIS A 125 -4.21 -6.64 4.67
CA HIS A 125 -2.78 -6.89 4.82
C HIS A 125 -2.45 -8.35 4.53
N THR A 126 -1.29 -8.60 3.92
CA THR A 126 -0.73 -9.95 3.81
C THR A 126 -0.49 -10.52 5.20
N GLN A 127 -0.42 -11.86 5.33
CA GLN A 127 -0.15 -12.47 6.63
C GLN A 127 1.19 -11.99 7.20
N ALA A 128 2.25 -11.95 6.40
CA ALA A 128 3.55 -11.42 6.81
C ALA A 128 3.49 -9.97 7.34
N SER A 129 2.68 -9.11 6.70
CA SER A 129 2.48 -7.74 7.19
C SER A 129 1.71 -7.70 8.52
N LYS A 130 0.72 -8.58 8.70
CA LYS A 130 0.00 -8.70 9.98
C LYS A 130 0.92 -9.17 11.10
N ASP A 131 1.76 -10.17 10.83
CA ASP A 131 2.70 -10.71 11.80
C ASP A 131 3.75 -9.67 12.19
N ALA A 132 4.28 -8.91 11.23
CA ALA A 132 5.19 -7.80 11.49
C ALA A 132 4.54 -6.70 12.34
N ILE A 133 3.28 -6.33 12.06
CA ILE A 133 2.52 -5.36 12.86
C ILE A 133 2.27 -5.91 14.28
N ALA A 134 1.90 -7.19 14.40
CA ALA A 134 1.68 -7.83 15.68
C ALA A 134 2.96 -7.83 16.52
N LEU A 135 4.08 -8.23 15.94
CA LEU A 135 5.38 -8.23 16.59
C LEU A 135 5.79 -6.82 17.07
N ALA A 136 5.66 -5.82 16.21
CA ALA A 136 5.99 -4.44 16.55
C ALA A 136 5.10 -3.84 17.66
N ARG A 137 3.86 -4.34 17.81
CA ARG A 137 2.92 -3.88 18.83
C ARG A 137 2.92 -4.72 20.10
N THR A 138 3.50 -5.92 20.05
CA THR A 138 3.57 -6.80 21.22
C THR A 138 4.39 -6.13 22.31
N GLY A 139 3.82 -6.03 23.52
CA GLY A 139 4.46 -5.41 24.67
C GLY A 139 4.37 -3.87 24.73
N THR A 140 3.92 -3.18 23.66
CA THR A 140 3.70 -1.73 23.73
C THR A 140 2.47 -1.43 24.60
N LYS A 141 2.66 -0.59 25.61
CA LYS A 141 1.57 -0.12 26.50
C LYS A 141 1.25 1.34 26.17
N HIS A 142 0.01 1.70 26.21
CA HIS A 142 -0.38 3.11 26.14
C HIS A 142 0.20 3.88 27.33
N SER A 143 0.58 5.14 27.09
CA SER A 143 0.95 6.06 28.18
C SER A 143 -0.23 6.23 29.16
N GLU A 144 0.06 6.58 30.40
CA GLU A 144 -0.99 6.80 31.42
C GLU A 144 -1.95 7.91 30.98
N GLU A 145 -1.45 8.96 30.34
CA GLU A 145 -2.30 10.02 29.76
C GLU A 145 -3.28 9.45 28.71
N THR A 146 -2.79 8.60 27.81
CA THR A 146 -3.63 7.96 26.79
C THR A 146 -4.68 7.05 27.43
N LYS A 147 -4.30 6.28 28.46
CA LYS A 147 -5.24 5.42 29.22
C LYS A 147 -6.32 6.25 29.89
N GLU A 148 -5.97 7.38 30.52
CA GLU A 148 -6.94 8.25 31.16
C GLU A 148 -7.89 8.90 30.16
N ARG A 149 -7.40 9.36 28.99
CA ARG A 149 -8.24 9.86 27.89
C ARG A 149 -9.22 8.79 27.39
N ILE A 150 -8.77 7.55 27.22
CA ILE A 150 -9.63 6.43 26.81
C ILE A 150 -10.69 6.17 27.89
N LYS A 151 -10.30 6.17 29.16
CA LYS A 151 -11.23 5.99 30.29
C LYS A 151 -12.29 7.07 30.32
N GLN A 152 -11.90 8.35 30.22
CA GLN A 152 -12.82 9.49 30.18
C GLN A 152 -13.79 9.40 29.00
N ALA A 153 -13.28 9.08 27.80
CA ALA A 153 -14.11 8.93 26.61
C ALA A 153 -15.13 7.79 26.71
N ASN A 154 -14.82 6.74 27.47
CA ASN A 154 -15.70 5.57 27.64
C ASN A 154 -16.60 5.67 28.89
N THR A 155 -16.31 6.59 29.81
CA THR A 155 -17.09 6.76 31.03
C THR A 155 -18.48 7.31 30.67
N GLY A 156 -19.53 6.65 31.18
CA GLY A 156 -20.92 7.02 30.92
C GLY A 156 -21.47 6.57 29.56
N GLN A 157 -20.64 5.99 28.66
CA GLN A 157 -21.15 5.44 27.42
C GLN A 157 -21.88 4.12 27.66
N THR A 158 -23.16 4.06 27.28
CA THR A 158 -23.96 2.82 27.28
C THR A 158 -24.03 2.28 25.85
N ARG A 159 -23.85 0.96 25.72
CA ARG A 159 -24.00 0.30 24.41
C ARG A 159 -25.48 0.29 24.02
N SER A 160 -25.77 0.41 22.73
CA SER A 160 -27.12 0.26 22.21
C SER A 160 -27.70 -1.11 22.59
N ASP A 161 -29.02 -1.19 22.69
CA ASP A 161 -29.71 -2.44 23.08
C ASP A 161 -29.49 -3.54 22.03
N GLU A 162 -29.40 -3.19 20.76
CA GLU A 162 -29.00 -4.12 19.70
C GLU A 162 -27.59 -4.72 19.94
N THR A 163 -26.63 -3.89 20.34
CA THR A 163 -25.28 -4.34 20.67
C THR A 163 -25.29 -5.24 21.92
N LYS A 164 -26.06 -4.88 22.94
CA LYS A 164 -26.23 -5.71 24.14
C LYS A 164 -26.85 -7.07 23.80
N ALA A 165 -27.88 -7.10 22.94
CA ALA A 165 -28.49 -8.33 22.48
C ALA A 165 -27.52 -9.23 21.71
N LYS A 166 -26.76 -8.68 20.79
CA LYS A 166 -25.70 -9.41 20.06
C LYS A 166 -24.63 -10.00 20.98
N ILE A 167 -24.17 -9.24 21.98
CA ILE A 167 -23.19 -9.72 22.96
C ILE A 167 -23.82 -10.83 23.83
N SER A 168 -25.07 -10.69 24.24
CA SER A 168 -25.79 -11.70 25.02
C SER A 168 -25.95 -13.00 24.25
N ALA A 169 -26.39 -12.91 22.98
CA ALA A 169 -26.51 -14.07 22.09
C ALA A 169 -25.18 -14.79 21.88
N ALA A 170 -24.07 -14.04 21.62
CA ALA A 170 -22.75 -14.61 21.44
C ALA A 170 -22.18 -15.29 22.71
N ARG A 171 -22.63 -14.91 23.89
CA ARG A 171 -22.20 -15.48 25.17
C ARG A 171 -23.09 -16.59 25.67
N LYS A 172 -24.33 -16.68 25.19
CA LYS A 172 -25.31 -17.68 25.60
C LYS A 172 -24.78 -19.08 25.29
N GLY A 173 -24.75 -19.94 26.31
CA GLY A 173 -24.24 -21.32 26.18
C GLY A 173 -22.72 -21.47 26.21
N ARG A 174 -21.94 -20.39 26.32
CA ARG A 174 -20.49 -20.50 26.43
C ARG A 174 -20.08 -21.03 27.81
N VAL A 175 -19.54 -22.23 27.83
CA VAL A 175 -18.98 -22.84 29.04
C VAL A 175 -17.58 -22.30 29.30
N MET A 176 -17.36 -21.75 30.48
CA MET A 176 -16.01 -21.32 30.90
C MET A 176 -15.16 -22.54 31.26
N SER A 177 -13.86 -22.49 30.89
CA SER A 177 -12.89 -23.53 31.25
C SER A 177 -12.79 -23.70 32.77
N ALA A 178 -12.43 -24.89 33.23
CA ALA A 178 -12.20 -25.16 34.66
C ALA A 178 -11.17 -24.21 35.28
N GLU A 179 -10.09 -23.91 34.53
CA GLU A 179 -9.06 -22.97 34.98
C GLU A 179 -9.61 -21.55 35.16
N THR A 180 -10.44 -21.08 34.23
CA THR A 180 -11.08 -19.76 34.35
C THR A 180 -12.00 -19.69 35.56
N LYS A 181 -12.79 -20.76 35.80
CA LYS A 181 -13.65 -20.85 36.96
C LYS A 181 -12.86 -20.82 38.28
N ALA A 182 -11.72 -21.56 38.36
CA ALA A 182 -10.84 -21.55 39.51
C ALA A 182 -10.24 -20.18 39.80
N LYS A 183 -9.70 -19.50 38.79
CA LYS A 183 -9.19 -18.12 38.93
C LYS A 183 -10.24 -17.12 39.38
N MET A 184 -11.48 -17.27 38.91
CA MET A 184 -12.58 -16.41 39.35
C MET A 184 -13.00 -16.70 40.79
N ALA A 185 -12.97 -17.96 41.20
CA ALA A 185 -13.29 -18.37 42.61
C ALA A 185 -12.22 -17.81 43.56
N GLU A 186 -10.94 -17.92 43.21
CA GLU A 186 -9.82 -17.38 44.00
C GLU A 186 -9.93 -15.87 44.16
N LYS A 187 -10.14 -15.11 43.09
CA LYS A 187 -10.34 -13.65 43.14
C LYS A 187 -11.52 -13.24 43.96
N ARG A 188 -12.63 -14.00 43.91
CA ARG A 188 -13.80 -13.76 44.69
C ARG A 188 -13.55 -14.00 46.19
N ALA A 189 -12.86 -15.08 46.54
CA ALA A 189 -12.47 -15.37 47.90
C ALA A 189 -11.55 -14.29 48.47
N ALA A 190 -10.51 -13.84 47.70
CA ALA A 190 -9.65 -12.76 48.09
C ALA A 190 -10.41 -11.42 48.32
N TYR A 191 -11.33 -11.07 47.42
CA TYR A 191 -12.16 -9.89 47.56
C TYR A 191 -13.01 -9.93 48.88
N TRP A 192 -13.65 -11.04 49.15
CA TRP A 192 -14.49 -11.17 50.37
C TRP A 192 -13.64 -11.21 51.65
N ALA A 193 -12.42 -11.79 51.58
CA ALA A 193 -11.48 -11.76 52.69
C ALA A 193 -11.06 -10.31 53.01
N ALA A 194 -10.65 -9.55 51.97
CA ALA A 194 -10.25 -8.15 52.11
C ALA A 194 -11.44 -7.28 52.64
N LYS A 195 -12.66 -7.53 52.16
CA LYS A 195 -13.84 -6.78 52.61
C LYS A 195 -14.17 -7.08 54.09
N ARG A 196 -14.04 -8.32 54.52
CA ARG A 196 -14.24 -8.69 55.95
C ARG A 196 -13.18 -8.05 56.82
N ALA A 197 -11.92 -8.01 56.40
CA ALA A 197 -10.86 -7.38 57.14
C ALA A 197 -11.02 -5.85 57.28
N ALA A 198 -11.65 -5.21 56.30
CA ALA A 198 -11.93 -3.76 56.32
C ALA A 198 -13.18 -3.36 57.13
N THR A 199 -13.94 -4.33 57.65
CA THR A 199 -15.19 -4.08 58.40
C THR A 199 -15.01 -4.32 59.91
N ILE A 200 -13.81 -4.65 60.35
CA ILE A 200 -13.36 -4.76 61.74
C ILE A 200 -12.62 -3.47 62.09
#